data_0e1be8682a09533a066f80ba2ccc7083
#
_entry.id   0e1be8682a09533a066f80ba2ccc7083
#
_cell.length_a   1.000
_cell.length_b   1.000
_cell.length_c   1.000
_cell.angle_alpha   90.00
_cell.angle_beta   90.00
_cell.angle_gamma   90.00
#
_symmetry.space_group_name_H-M   'P 1'
#
loop_
_entity.id
_entity.type
_entity.pdbx_description
1 polymer ?
#
loop_
_entity_poly.entity_id
_entity_poly.type
_entity_poly.pdbx_seq_one_letter_code
_entity_poly.pdbx_strand_id
1 'polypeptide(L)' 'MNAQDLFDLGVEHRKNKRFGEAINAFRAAMDSLDATEDLIARSKASVELIQEINGFVNVDLLNP' A
#
# COMPACT_ATOMS: atom_id res chain seq x y z
N MET A 1 14.13 4.92 3.73
CA MET A 1 13.32 5.28 2.54
C MET A 1 12.31 6.33 2.95
N ASN A 2 12.10 7.31 2.08
CA ASN A 2 11.07 8.31 2.37
C ASN A 2 9.72 7.81 1.85
N ALA A 3 8.68 8.60 2.10
CA ALA A 3 7.33 8.19 1.72
C ALA A 3 7.20 7.91 0.22
N GLN A 4 7.83 8.75 -0.60
CA GLN A 4 7.74 8.57 -2.04
C GLN A 4 8.43 7.27 -2.47
N ASP A 5 9.58 6.96 -1.86
CA ASP A 5 10.28 5.72 -2.17
C ASP A 5 9.43 4.51 -1.80
N LEU A 6 8.77 4.58 -0.66
CA LEU A 6 7.91 3.49 -0.22
C LEU A 6 6.70 3.34 -1.12
N PHE A 7 6.14 4.45 -1.58
CA PHE A 7 5.04 4.41 -2.53
C PHE A 7 5.49 3.75 -3.83
N ASP A 8 6.66 4.16 -4.33
CA ASP A 8 7.20 3.59 -5.57
C ASP A 8 7.46 2.10 -5.41
N LEU A 9 7.93 1.69 -4.24
CA LEU A 9 8.15 0.28 -3.94
C LEU A 9 6.83 -0.48 -3.98
N GLY A 10 5.77 0.11 -3.44
CA GLY A 10 4.45 -0.49 -3.50
C GLY A 10 3.98 -0.70 -4.93
N VAL A 11 4.21 0.29 -5.78
CA VAL A 11 3.86 0.19 -7.20
C VAL A 11 4.64 -0.93 -7.86
N GLU A 12 5.92 -1.03 -7.54
CA GLU A 12 6.76 -2.05 -8.12
C GLU A 12 6.30 -3.45 -7.71
N HIS A 13 6.02 -3.63 -6.42
CA HIS A 13 5.51 -4.92 -5.94
C HIS A 13 4.19 -5.28 -6.62
N ARG A 14 3.31 -4.29 -6.77
CA ARG A 14 2.03 -4.53 -7.41
C ARG A 14 2.23 -4.99 -8.86
N LYS A 15 3.14 -4.35 -9.58
CA LYS A 15 3.43 -4.73 -10.95
C LYS A 15 3.92 -6.17 -11.05
N ASN A 16 4.64 -6.62 -10.03
CA ASN A 16 5.16 -7.97 -9.97
C ASN A 16 4.22 -8.93 -9.29
N LYS A 17 2.98 -8.50 -9.04
CA LYS A 17 1.93 -9.31 -8.44
C LYS A 17 2.26 -9.78 -7.03
N ARG A 18 3.10 -9.03 -6.35
CA ARG A 18 3.41 -9.27 -4.93
C ARG A 18 2.48 -8.41 -4.11
N PHE A 19 1.22 -8.79 -4.06
CA PHE A 19 0.19 -7.92 -3.53
C PHE A 19 0.28 -7.68 -2.03
N GLY A 20 0.66 -8.69 -1.27
CA GLY A 20 0.87 -8.50 0.16
C GLY A 20 1.97 -7.52 0.45
N GLU A 21 3.08 -7.65 -0.26
CA GLU A 21 4.21 -6.74 -0.10
C GLU A 21 3.86 -5.35 -0.56
N ALA A 22 3.05 -5.25 -1.63
CA ALA A 22 2.62 -3.95 -2.12
C ALA A 22 1.79 -3.23 -1.07
N ILE A 23 0.86 -3.93 -0.46
CA ILE A 23 0.02 -3.35 0.59
C ILE A 23 0.89 -2.87 1.75
N ASN A 24 1.85 -3.69 2.15
CA ASN A 24 2.73 -3.30 3.25
C ASN A 24 3.53 -2.05 2.91
N ALA A 25 4.03 -1.96 1.67
CA ALA A 25 4.80 -0.80 1.24
C ALA A 25 3.93 0.47 1.21
N PHE A 26 2.70 0.35 0.68
CA PHE A 26 1.79 1.50 0.67
C PHE A 26 1.45 1.95 2.08
N ARG A 27 1.24 1.01 2.99
CA ARG A 27 0.95 1.37 4.38
C ARG A 27 2.14 2.05 5.03
N ALA A 28 3.33 1.56 4.77
CA ALA A 28 4.54 2.20 5.28
C ALA A 28 4.68 3.61 4.73
N ALA A 29 4.31 3.81 3.46
CA ALA A 29 4.35 5.14 2.86
C ALA A 29 3.40 6.08 3.58
N MET A 30 2.20 5.60 3.92
CA MET A 30 1.23 6.43 4.63
C MET A 30 1.70 6.79 6.03
N ASP A 31 2.47 5.92 6.65
CA ASP A 31 2.95 6.13 8.01
C ASP A 31 4.23 6.95 8.08
N SER A 32 4.83 7.25 6.94
CA SER A 32 6.07 8.01 6.93
C SER A 32 5.85 9.44 7.39
N LEU A 33 6.84 9.97 8.10
CA LEU A 33 6.73 11.33 8.62
C LEU A 33 6.61 12.37 7.53
N ASP A 34 7.17 12.10 6.36
CA ASP A 34 7.14 13.03 5.24
C ASP A 34 5.99 12.76 4.26
N ALA A 35 5.05 11.92 4.64
CA ALA A 35 3.93 11.63 3.76
C ALA A 35 3.02 12.85 3.64
N THR A 36 2.71 13.21 2.38
CA THR A 36 1.78 14.30 2.13
C THR A 36 0.36 13.75 2.09
N GLU A 37 -0.62 14.64 2.20
CA GLU A 37 -2.01 14.23 2.11
C GLU A 37 -2.31 13.54 0.79
N ASP A 38 -1.74 14.07 -0.29
CA ASP A 38 -1.94 13.48 -1.61
C ASP A 38 -1.37 12.08 -1.67
N LEU A 39 -0.17 11.89 -1.14
CA LEU A 39 0.47 10.58 -1.16
C LEU A 39 -0.31 9.59 -0.30
N ILE A 40 -0.79 10.05 0.85
CA ILE A 40 -1.61 9.20 1.72
C ILE A 40 -2.88 8.77 1.01
N ALA A 41 -3.54 9.70 0.34
CA ALA A 41 -4.78 9.39 -0.38
C ALA A 41 -4.53 8.39 -1.50
N ARG A 42 -3.45 8.58 -2.25
CA ARG A 42 -3.12 7.67 -3.34
C ARG A 42 -2.72 6.29 -2.85
N SER A 43 -1.98 6.25 -1.76
CA SER A 43 -1.58 4.98 -1.17
C SER A 43 -2.80 4.21 -0.68
N LYS A 44 -3.71 4.91 -0.01
CA LYS A 44 -4.93 4.30 0.48
C LYS A 44 -5.78 3.75 -0.66
N ALA A 45 -5.93 4.54 -1.71
CA ALA A 45 -6.68 4.10 -2.88
C ALA A 45 -6.03 2.89 -3.53
N SER A 46 -4.71 2.86 -3.56
CA SER A 46 -3.98 1.74 -4.13
C SER A 46 -4.20 0.46 -3.34
N VAL A 47 -4.18 0.56 -2.02
CA VAL A 47 -4.44 -0.60 -1.16
C VAL A 47 -5.86 -1.11 -1.39
N GLU A 48 -6.83 -0.20 -1.42
CA GLU A 48 -8.21 -0.58 -1.62
C GLU A 48 -8.42 -1.26 -2.97
N LEU A 49 -7.77 -0.74 -3.99
CA LEU A 49 -7.88 -1.31 -5.32
C LEU A 49 -7.30 -2.71 -5.38
N ILE A 50 -6.16 -2.92 -4.75
CA ILE A 50 -5.56 -4.25 -4.71
C ILE A 50 -6.49 -5.22 -4.00
N GLN A 51 -7.06 -4.81 -2.89
CA GLN A 51 -7.96 -5.67 -2.13
C GLN A 51 -9.20 -6.03 -2.94
N GLU A 52 -9.72 -5.06 -3.66
CA GLU A 52 -10.92 -5.26 -4.46
C GLU A 52 -10.68 -6.18 -5.63
N ILE A 53 -9.62 -5.90 -6.38
CA ILE A 53 -9.35 -6.64 -7.61
C ILE A 53 -8.91 -8.06 -7.33
N ASN A 54 -8.13 -8.25 -6.27
CA ASN A 54 -7.52 -9.54 -5.99
C ASN A 54 -8.22 -10.33 -4.92
N GLY A 55 -9.33 -9.84 -4.42
CA GLY A 55 -10.07 -10.54 -3.39
C GLY A 55 -9.42 -10.52 -2.03
N PHE A 56 -8.38 -9.71 -1.86
CA PHE A 56 -7.79 -9.52 -0.55
C PHE A 56 -8.78 -8.81 0.33
N VAL A 57 -8.99 -9.33 1.51
CA VAL A 57 -9.87 -8.66 2.45
C VAL A 57 -9.10 -8.41 3.72
N ASN A 58 -9.54 -7.40 4.42
CA ASN A 58 -8.86 -6.99 5.63
C ASN A 58 -9.08 -7.92 6.80
N VAL A 59 -9.97 -8.85 6.66
CA VAL A 59 -10.23 -9.75 7.77
C VAL A 59 -8.98 -10.49 8.20
N ASP A 60 -8.11 -10.77 7.25
CA ASP A 60 -6.88 -11.45 7.60
C ASP A 60 -6.01 -10.60 8.46
N LEU A 61 -6.13 -9.32 8.30
CA LEU A 61 -5.34 -8.39 9.07
C LEU A 61 -5.94 -8.16 10.42
N LEU A 62 -7.25 -8.30 10.49
CA LEU A 62 -7.94 -8.18 11.74
C LEU A 62 -7.88 -9.42 12.55
N ASN A 63 -7.58 -10.46 11.87
CA ASN A 63 -7.61 -11.75 12.46
C ASN A 63 -6.29 -12.00 13.08
N PRO A 64 -6.15 -11.71 14.24
CA PRO A 64 -4.87 -11.86 14.90
C PRO A 64 -4.55 -13.30 15.15
#